data_d43f6550dd98f1d73c3e96579410c3ad
#
_entry.id   d43f6550dd98f1d73c3e96579410c3ad
#
_cell.length_a   1.000
_cell.length_b   1.000
_cell.length_c   1.000
_cell.angle_alpha   90.00
_cell.angle_beta   90.00
_cell.angle_gamma   90.00
#
_symmetry.space_group_name_H-M   'P 1'
#
loop_
_entity.id
_entity.type
_entity.pdbx_description
1 polymer ?
#
loop_
_entity_poly.entity_id
_entity_poly.type
_entity_poly.pdbx_seq_one_letter_code
_entity_poly.pdbx_strand_id
1 'polypeptide(L)'
;MAVALMIGATAFADEGMWMIQDINEALEKNMRARGLKLAANEIYNDEAPGTAVSDAVVSIGFYCTGSVISDQGLIITNHHCAYSNIAKLSTPEHNYLEDGFWAMTSEEEIPIEGETVFFLKKVFDVTEEVKGIMKEFRASGKPFGIRKICAIMEKRYKEATGMECILSSMWAGEKYYMSVYKTYTDLRLVAAPPQSIGYFGGNQDNWTWPRHNCDFTIYRIYEDGKPVTREKSLKISLAGYNQGSFAMVIGYPGRTNRYTSSAEINYQEKINLPISNAIRGGQMSIIRKWMDADPIVRMKYSEWFFSLSNIQENNDGMAKCFRRFWVKDEKIEQEKEMQKWIDAAPNRKAMWETLIPDLKAIYSETESVERDKVFFRETMFRGTFISRYMLRAGNVSSVERAKETLREGFAATDARVEKELLEYACKEYFENLEFSYFGKFQVKMLDRFGDDYKAMAEYIWNKSVISSLSRIDGIQSVDEVKNDPLRRMLTDTPVTTFNNRKDQLEKRQRVNKLGKEYKKALYWMRLHKDVEQYPDANSTMRITYGTVGGLQPNDAVWYNWYTTPEGILQKY
;
A
#
# COMPACT_ATOMS: atom_id res chain seq x y z
N MET A 1 53.92 -1.19 -15.06
CA MET A 1 52.91 -1.02 -14.01
C MET A 1 51.55 -1.07 -14.66
N ALA A 2 50.89 -2.21 -14.60
CA ALA A 2 49.52 -2.38 -15.12
C ALA A 2 48.55 -1.87 -14.05
N VAL A 3 47.91 -0.74 -14.30
CA VAL A 3 46.79 -0.27 -13.49
C VAL A 3 45.61 -1.18 -13.82
N ALA A 4 45.35 -2.15 -12.95
CA ALA A 4 44.09 -2.89 -12.98
C ALA A 4 42.97 -1.91 -12.63
N LEU A 5 42.21 -1.45 -13.62
CA LEU A 5 40.90 -0.85 -13.40
C LEU A 5 40.04 -1.92 -12.74
N MET A 6 39.89 -1.86 -11.41
CA MET A 6 38.77 -2.48 -10.74
C MET A 6 37.51 -1.72 -11.18
N ILE A 7 36.89 -2.20 -12.26
CA ILE A 7 35.51 -1.87 -12.55
C ILE A 7 34.72 -2.51 -11.40
N GLY A 8 34.41 -1.71 -10.39
CA GLY A 8 33.50 -2.14 -9.35
C GLY A 8 32.20 -2.54 -10.02
N ALA A 9 31.87 -3.83 -9.99
CA ALA A 9 30.60 -4.31 -10.46
C ALA A 9 29.52 -3.63 -9.60
N THR A 10 28.94 -2.56 -10.14
CA THR A 10 27.72 -2.01 -9.56
C THR A 10 26.67 -3.10 -9.65
N ALA A 11 26.15 -3.52 -8.49
CA ALA A 11 25.05 -4.45 -8.46
C ALA A 11 23.83 -3.76 -9.09
N PHE A 12 23.50 -4.17 -10.30
CA PHE A 12 22.21 -3.84 -10.90
C PHE A 12 21.26 -4.96 -10.49
N ALA A 13 20.27 -4.63 -9.66
CA ALA A 13 19.11 -5.49 -9.53
C ALA A 13 18.41 -5.52 -10.89
N ASP A 14 18.16 -6.73 -11.41
CA ASP A 14 17.40 -6.85 -12.64
C ASP A 14 16.00 -6.30 -12.41
N GLU A 15 15.54 -5.45 -13.32
CA GLU A 15 14.21 -4.91 -13.27
C GLU A 15 13.19 -6.03 -13.48
N GLY A 16 12.17 -6.10 -12.63
CA GLY A 16 11.04 -6.99 -12.82
C GLY A 16 10.41 -7.44 -11.49
N MET A 17 9.08 -7.55 -11.52
CA MET A 17 8.26 -8.30 -10.57
C MET A 17 7.45 -9.30 -11.38
N TRP A 18 8.11 -10.38 -11.79
CA TRP A 18 7.58 -11.37 -12.71
C TRP A 18 6.43 -12.14 -12.07
N MET A 19 5.40 -12.45 -12.83
CA MET A 19 4.37 -13.39 -12.38
C MET A 19 5.02 -14.76 -12.16
N ILE A 20 4.67 -15.42 -11.06
CA ILE A 20 5.33 -16.68 -10.69
C ILE A 20 5.12 -17.78 -11.75
N GLN A 21 3.97 -17.80 -12.41
CA GLN A 21 3.64 -18.75 -13.47
C GLN A 21 4.27 -18.39 -14.83
N ASP A 22 4.84 -17.18 -14.98
CA ASP A 22 5.45 -16.72 -16.24
C ASP A 22 6.95 -17.01 -16.31
N ILE A 23 7.50 -17.85 -15.40
CA ILE A 23 8.89 -18.29 -15.45
C ILE A 23 9.07 -19.20 -16.67
N ASN A 24 9.42 -18.58 -17.79
CA ASN A 24 9.70 -19.25 -19.06
C ASN A 24 11.20 -19.61 -19.20
N GLU A 25 11.54 -20.29 -20.28
CA GLU A 25 12.92 -20.70 -20.57
C GLU A 25 13.91 -19.52 -20.62
N ALA A 26 13.50 -18.38 -21.19
CA ALA A 26 14.35 -17.19 -21.30
C ALA A 26 14.64 -16.60 -19.92
N LEU A 27 13.61 -16.47 -19.06
CA LEU A 27 13.76 -15.97 -17.69
C LEU A 27 14.58 -16.93 -16.83
N GLU A 28 14.34 -18.25 -16.92
CA GLU A 28 15.14 -19.26 -16.23
C GLU A 28 16.61 -19.20 -16.65
N LYS A 29 16.89 -19.10 -17.94
CA LYS A 29 18.25 -18.96 -18.48
C LYS A 29 18.95 -17.71 -17.93
N ASN A 30 18.23 -16.60 -17.85
CA ASN A 30 18.74 -15.35 -17.29
C ASN A 30 19.08 -15.51 -15.79
N MET A 31 18.19 -16.11 -15.00
CA MET A 31 18.44 -16.40 -13.58
C MET A 31 19.61 -17.36 -13.39
N ARG A 32 19.72 -18.40 -14.20
CA ARG A 32 20.86 -19.37 -14.18
C ARG A 32 22.19 -18.69 -14.49
N ALA A 33 22.23 -17.78 -15.45
CA ALA A 33 23.43 -17.00 -15.75
C ALA A 33 23.91 -16.15 -14.56
N ARG A 34 23.03 -15.83 -13.60
CA ARG A 34 23.34 -15.13 -12.34
C ARG A 34 23.57 -16.05 -11.14
N GLY A 35 23.49 -17.37 -11.35
CA GLY A 35 23.79 -18.36 -10.33
C GLY A 35 22.60 -19.11 -9.72
N LEU A 36 21.39 -19.00 -10.30
CA LEU A 36 20.27 -19.85 -9.90
C LEU A 36 20.63 -21.33 -10.15
N LYS A 37 20.42 -22.16 -9.13
CA LYS A 37 20.67 -23.61 -9.18
C LYS A 37 19.38 -24.43 -9.33
N LEU A 38 18.22 -23.85 -9.00
CA LEU A 38 16.92 -24.50 -9.07
C LEU A 38 16.41 -24.53 -10.53
N ALA A 39 15.59 -25.52 -10.84
CA ALA A 39 14.81 -25.53 -12.07
C ALA A 39 13.52 -24.70 -11.88
N ALA A 40 12.88 -24.24 -12.95
CA ALA A 40 11.66 -23.45 -12.89
C ALA A 40 10.54 -24.16 -12.11
N ASN A 41 10.37 -25.47 -12.31
CA ASN A 41 9.38 -26.28 -11.58
C ASN A 41 9.71 -26.51 -10.10
N GLU A 42 10.96 -26.32 -9.67
CA GLU A 42 11.31 -26.29 -8.25
C GLU A 42 10.96 -24.93 -7.60
N ILE A 43 10.79 -23.88 -8.40
CA ILE A 43 10.36 -22.55 -7.91
C ILE A 43 8.83 -22.49 -7.86
N TYR A 44 8.15 -22.86 -8.94
CA TYR A 44 6.69 -22.93 -9.03
C TYR A 44 6.24 -24.16 -9.81
N ASN A 45 5.31 -24.94 -9.24
CA ASN A 45 4.79 -26.14 -9.89
C ASN A 45 3.31 -26.36 -9.48
N ASP A 46 2.38 -26.01 -10.35
CA ASP A 46 0.95 -26.17 -10.10
C ASP A 46 0.43 -27.58 -10.47
N GLU A 47 1.27 -28.42 -11.10
CA GLU A 47 0.96 -29.82 -11.42
C GLU A 47 1.31 -30.77 -10.26
N ALA A 48 2.30 -30.38 -9.42
CA ALA A 48 2.73 -31.11 -8.24
C ALA A 48 2.77 -30.20 -6.99
N PRO A 49 1.62 -29.82 -6.44
CA PRO A 49 1.55 -28.97 -5.24
C PRO A 49 2.29 -29.58 -4.04
N GLY A 50 3.00 -28.75 -3.29
CA GLY A 50 3.81 -29.18 -2.14
C GLY A 50 5.28 -29.44 -2.46
N THR A 51 5.71 -29.32 -3.72
CA THR A 51 7.10 -29.61 -4.15
C THR A 51 7.94 -28.37 -4.39
N ALA A 52 7.32 -27.25 -4.75
CA ALA A 52 8.01 -26.02 -5.15
C ALA A 52 8.26 -25.06 -3.98
N VAL A 53 9.23 -24.16 -4.16
CA VAL A 53 9.53 -23.08 -3.18
C VAL A 53 8.30 -22.21 -2.92
N SER A 54 7.50 -21.91 -3.95
CA SER A 54 6.28 -21.11 -3.86
C SER A 54 5.22 -21.69 -2.93
N ASP A 55 5.20 -23.03 -2.71
CA ASP A 55 4.26 -23.69 -1.79
C ASP A 55 4.52 -23.34 -0.31
N ALA A 56 5.71 -22.84 0.01
CA ALA A 56 6.07 -22.34 1.33
C ALA A 56 5.91 -20.81 1.47
N VAL A 57 5.47 -20.11 0.42
CA VAL A 57 5.26 -18.66 0.43
C VAL A 57 3.76 -18.35 0.51
N VAL A 58 3.36 -17.54 1.48
CA VAL A 58 1.96 -17.27 1.77
C VAL A 58 1.65 -15.77 1.74
N SER A 59 0.39 -15.45 1.44
CA SER A 59 -0.13 -14.11 1.70
C SER A 59 -0.85 -14.09 3.05
N ILE A 60 -0.57 -13.07 3.86
CA ILE A 60 -1.31 -12.77 5.09
C ILE A 60 -2.21 -11.60 4.75
N GLY A 61 -3.54 -11.82 4.69
CA GLY A 61 -4.55 -10.81 4.42
C GLY A 61 -4.40 -10.03 3.10
N PHE A 62 -3.54 -10.45 2.16
CA PHE A 62 -3.13 -9.73 0.94
C PHE A 62 -2.44 -8.38 1.17
N TYR A 63 -2.00 -8.11 2.40
CA TYR A 63 -1.19 -6.94 2.72
C TYR A 63 0.26 -7.28 3.08
N CYS A 64 0.55 -8.54 3.45
CA CYS A 64 1.89 -9.02 3.78
C CYS A 64 2.21 -10.38 3.18
N THR A 65 3.50 -10.67 3.10
CA THR A 65 4.03 -11.99 2.73
C THR A 65 4.58 -12.70 3.95
N GLY A 66 4.32 -14.00 4.08
CA GLY A 66 4.95 -14.87 5.04
C GLY A 66 5.65 -16.05 4.35
N SER A 67 6.56 -16.69 5.07
CA SER A 67 7.24 -17.92 4.62
C SER A 67 7.11 -19.01 5.66
N VAL A 68 6.66 -20.19 5.23
CA VAL A 68 6.61 -21.38 6.09
C VAL A 68 8.04 -21.86 6.37
N ILE A 69 8.43 -21.98 7.64
CA ILE A 69 9.79 -22.33 8.08
C ILE A 69 9.86 -23.65 8.86
N SER A 70 8.72 -24.34 9.04
CA SER A 70 8.70 -25.67 9.64
C SER A 70 7.61 -26.55 9.02
N ASP A 71 7.71 -27.83 9.22
CA ASP A 71 6.69 -28.83 8.87
C ASP A 71 5.43 -28.73 9.75
N GLN A 72 5.48 -27.99 10.87
CA GLN A 72 4.39 -27.78 11.81
C GLN A 72 3.79 -26.37 11.73
N GLY A 73 3.74 -25.81 10.54
CA GLY A 73 2.99 -24.61 10.24
C GLY A 73 3.53 -23.31 10.82
N LEU A 74 4.82 -23.23 11.25
CA LEU A 74 5.43 -21.96 11.59
C LEU A 74 5.63 -21.10 10.35
N ILE A 75 5.23 -19.83 10.45
CA ILE A 75 5.35 -18.82 9.40
C ILE A 75 6.14 -17.64 9.94
N ILE A 76 7.23 -17.29 9.28
CA ILE A 76 7.93 -16.04 9.53
C ILE A 76 7.41 -14.95 8.60
N THR A 77 7.16 -13.78 9.15
CA THR A 77 6.80 -12.55 8.44
C THR A 77 7.49 -11.35 9.05
N ASN A 78 7.19 -10.13 8.62
CA ASN A 78 7.77 -8.93 9.20
C ASN A 78 7.05 -8.51 10.50
N HIS A 79 7.77 -7.85 11.40
CA HIS A 79 7.21 -7.27 12.64
C HIS A 79 6.13 -6.22 12.31
N HIS A 80 6.39 -5.37 11.31
CA HIS A 80 5.43 -4.36 10.90
C HIS A 80 4.12 -4.96 10.35
N CYS A 81 4.12 -6.17 9.83
CA CYS A 81 2.91 -6.88 9.41
C CYS A 81 2.05 -7.32 10.59
N ALA A 82 2.68 -7.64 11.71
CA ALA A 82 2.06 -8.07 12.94
C ALA A 82 1.73 -6.91 13.90
N TYR A 83 2.24 -5.70 13.63
CA TYR A 83 2.24 -4.58 14.57
C TYR A 83 0.87 -4.29 15.17
N SER A 84 -0.16 -4.15 14.31
CA SER A 84 -1.54 -3.88 14.76
C SER A 84 -2.11 -5.04 15.61
N ASN A 85 -1.75 -6.28 15.31
CA ASN A 85 -2.18 -7.44 16.07
C ASN A 85 -1.50 -7.47 17.44
N ILE A 86 -0.18 -7.25 17.49
CA ILE A 86 0.58 -7.16 18.74
C ILE A 86 0.05 -6.02 19.60
N ALA A 87 -0.22 -4.84 19.01
CA ALA A 87 -0.79 -3.69 19.71
C ALA A 87 -2.14 -3.99 20.35
N LYS A 88 -3.03 -4.70 19.65
CA LYS A 88 -4.34 -5.12 20.19
C LYS A 88 -4.23 -6.12 21.35
N LEU A 89 -3.20 -6.96 21.34
CA LEU A 89 -2.93 -7.92 22.40
C LEU A 89 -2.21 -7.31 23.59
N SER A 90 -1.57 -6.14 23.43
CA SER A 90 -0.84 -5.45 24.48
C SER A 90 -1.79 -4.79 25.48
N THR A 91 -1.47 -4.93 26.78
CA THR A 91 -2.13 -4.25 27.90
C THR A 91 -1.08 -3.50 28.73
N PRO A 92 -1.47 -2.63 29.67
CA PRO A 92 -0.50 -2.00 30.57
C PRO A 92 0.32 -3.00 31.41
N GLU A 93 -0.26 -4.19 31.70
CA GLU A 93 0.40 -5.27 32.46
C GLU A 93 1.26 -6.18 31.58
N HIS A 94 0.94 -6.27 30.29
CA HIS A 94 1.62 -7.11 29.29
C HIS A 94 1.81 -6.31 28.00
N ASN A 95 2.82 -5.47 27.95
CA ASN A 95 3.10 -4.63 26.80
C ASN A 95 3.98 -5.35 25.78
N TYR A 96 3.37 -6.26 25.00
CA TYR A 96 4.08 -7.06 23.99
C TYR A 96 4.77 -6.23 22.90
N LEU A 97 4.36 -4.98 22.66
CA LEU A 97 5.08 -4.09 21.75
C LEU A 97 6.43 -3.65 22.33
N GLU A 98 6.48 -3.29 23.61
CA GLU A 98 7.71 -2.80 24.25
C GLU A 98 8.62 -3.96 24.69
N ASP A 99 8.04 -5.03 25.25
CA ASP A 99 8.78 -6.12 25.87
C ASP A 99 9.08 -7.27 24.91
N GLY A 100 8.36 -7.32 23.78
CA GLY A 100 8.32 -8.48 22.89
C GLY A 100 7.47 -9.62 23.45
N PHE A 101 7.32 -10.68 22.65
CA PHE A 101 6.57 -11.89 23.03
C PHE A 101 7.27 -13.14 22.51
N TRP A 102 7.35 -14.19 23.34
CA TRP A 102 7.94 -15.48 22.99
C TRP A 102 7.15 -16.59 23.66
N ALA A 103 6.36 -17.35 22.89
CA ALA A 103 5.72 -18.57 23.39
C ALA A 103 6.76 -19.69 23.48
N MET A 104 6.88 -20.29 24.65
CA MET A 104 7.78 -21.43 24.89
C MET A 104 7.08 -22.76 24.64
N THR A 105 5.76 -22.77 24.68
CA THR A 105 4.91 -23.94 24.41
C THR A 105 3.74 -23.56 23.49
N SER A 106 3.06 -24.53 22.90
CA SER A 106 1.89 -24.30 22.02
C SER A 106 0.69 -23.70 22.77
N GLU A 107 0.60 -23.96 24.07
CA GLU A 107 -0.46 -23.44 24.94
C GLU A 107 -0.30 -21.93 25.21
N GLU A 108 0.91 -21.40 25.11
CA GLU A 108 1.21 -19.99 25.27
C GLU A 108 0.99 -19.19 23.99
N GLU A 109 0.82 -19.84 22.84
CA GLU A 109 0.60 -19.18 21.56
C GLU A 109 -0.75 -18.44 21.54
N ILE A 110 -0.74 -17.12 21.21
CA ILE A 110 -1.90 -16.24 21.34
C ILE A 110 -2.68 -16.20 20.02
N PRO A 111 -3.97 -16.55 20.00
CA PRO A 111 -4.81 -16.46 18.81
C PRO A 111 -4.94 -15.03 18.29
N ILE A 112 -4.87 -14.87 16.96
CA ILE A 112 -5.05 -13.61 16.24
C ILE A 112 -6.42 -13.64 15.53
N GLU A 113 -7.32 -12.80 16.00
CA GLU A 113 -8.67 -12.75 15.44
C GLU A 113 -8.70 -11.98 14.10
N GLY A 114 -9.47 -12.50 13.13
CA GLY A 114 -9.76 -11.83 11.88
C GLY A 114 -8.68 -11.91 10.82
N GLU A 115 -7.56 -12.61 11.08
CA GLU A 115 -6.52 -12.83 10.08
C GLU A 115 -6.76 -14.10 9.26
N THR A 116 -6.32 -14.06 8.01
CA THR A 116 -6.40 -15.21 7.09
C THR A 116 -5.09 -15.37 6.33
N VAL A 117 -4.60 -16.60 6.29
CA VAL A 117 -3.41 -16.97 5.53
C VAL A 117 -3.83 -17.69 4.25
N PHE A 118 -3.28 -17.26 3.11
CA PHE A 118 -3.62 -17.75 1.78
C PHE A 118 -2.41 -18.48 1.16
N PHE A 119 -2.59 -19.74 0.80
CA PHE A 119 -1.62 -20.56 0.09
C PHE A 119 -2.05 -20.68 -1.37
N LEU A 120 -1.25 -20.15 -2.29
CA LEU A 120 -1.53 -20.27 -3.72
C LEU A 120 -1.43 -21.75 -4.15
N LYS A 121 -2.45 -22.23 -4.86
CA LYS A 121 -2.50 -23.60 -5.39
C LYS A 121 -2.40 -23.64 -6.88
N LYS A 122 -3.07 -22.71 -7.58
CA LYS A 122 -3.07 -22.66 -9.04
C LYS A 122 -3.40 -21.28 -9.55
N VAL A 123 -2.87 -20.95 -10.73
CA VAL A 123 -3.20 -19.74 -11.49
C VAL A 123 -3.70 -20.15 -12.87
N PHE A 124 -4.90 -19.68 -13.25
CA PHE A 124 -5.47 -19.89 -14.59
C PHE A 124 -5.45 -18.58 -15.38
N ASP A 125 -5.02 -18.61 -16.64
CA ASP A 125 -5.31 -17.51 -17.57
C ASP A 125 -6.78 -17.64 -18.01
N VAL A 126 -7.60 -16.73 -17.55
CA VAL A 126 -9.05 -16.68 -17.82
C VAL A 126 -9.41 -15.51 -18.74
N THR A 127 -8.43 -14.99 -19.47
CA THR A 127 -8.57 -13.79 -20.29
C THR A 127 -9.73 -13.90 -21.28
N GLU A 128 -9.82 -15.02 -22.01
CA GLU A 128 -10.85 -15.20 -23.03
C GLU A 128 -12.24 -15.43 -22.42
N GLU A 129 -12.34 -16.13 -21.27
CA GLU A 129 -13.61 -16.27 -20.56
C GLU A 129 -14.15 -14.91 -20.09
N VAL A 130 -13.30 -14.08 -19.48
CA VAL A 130 -13.65 -12.74 -19.02
C VAL A 130 -14.09 -11.85 -20.19
N LYS A 131 -13.32 -11.85 -21.29
CA LYS A 131 -13.66 -11.09 -22.51
C LYS A 131 -14.97 -11.57 -23.14
N GLY A 132 -15.24 -12.88 -23.12
CA GLY A 132 -16.50 -13.48 -23.55
C GLY A 132 -17.69 -12.95 -22.75
N ILE A 133 -17.62 -12.99 -21.41
CA ILE A 133 -18.67 -12.45 -20.54
C ILE A 133 -18.87 -10.93 -20.78
N MET A 134 -17.78 -10.18 -20.94
CA MET A 134 -17.89 -8.74 -21.28
C MET A 134 -18.63 -8.50 -22.59
N LYS A 135 -18.38 -9.33 -23.60
CA LYS A 135 -19.06 -9.26 -24.90
C LYS A 135 -20.55 -9.55 -24.77
N GLU A 136 -20.95 -10.56 -24.01
CA GLU A 136 -22.35 -10.90 -23.72
C GLU A 136 -23.08 -9.76 -23.00
N PHE A 137 -22.47 -9.17 -21.97
CA PHE A 137 -23.05 -8.01 -21.29
C PHE A 137 -23.25 -6.81 -22.23
N ARG A 138 -22.27 -6.52 -23.09
CA ARG A 138 -22.41 -5.44 -24.11
C ARG A 138 -23.54 -5.74 -25.08
N ALA A 139 -23.64 -6.96 -25.57
CA ALA A 139 -24.69 -7.37 -26.49
C ALA A 139 -26.10 -7.29 -25.87
N SER A 140 -26.21 -7.57 -24.55
CA SER A 140 -27.48 -7.49 -23.83
C SER A 140 -27.92 -6.06 -23.47
N GLY A 141 -27.08 -5.04 -23.71
CA GLY A 141 -27.31 -3.66 -23.30
C GLY A 141 -27.37 -3.43 -21.79
N LYS A 142 -27.05 -4.43 -20.97
CA LYS A 142 -27.07 -4.32 -19.51
C LYS A 142 -25.80 -3.63 -19.01
N PRO A 143 -25.91 -2.66 -18.08
CA PRO A 143 -24.72 -2.05 -17.48
C PRO A 143 -23.93 -3.08 -16.67
N PHE A 144 -22.63 -3.07 -16.84
CA PHE A 144 -21.71 -3.91 -16.06
C PHE A 144 -20.42 -3.17 -15.74
N GLY A 145 -19.80 -3.59 -14.65
CA GLY A 145 -18.46 -3.16 -14.28
C GLY A 145 -17.59 -4.38 -13.98
N ILE A 146 -16.28 -4.19 -13.95
CA ILE A 146 -15.33 -5.27 -13.70
C ILE A 146 -15.65 -6.02 -12.39
N ARG A 147 -16.09 -5.34 -11.32
CA ARG A 147 -16.47 -5.98 -10.05
C ARG A 147 -17.56 -7.05 -10.21
N LYS A 148 -18.55 -6.81 -11.08
CA LYS A 148 -19.62 -7.79 -11.34
C LYS A 148 -19.06 -9.03 -12.05
N ILE A 149 -18.13 -8.82 -12.97
CA ILE A 149 -17.47 -9.92 -13.70
C ILE A 149 -16.59 -10.72 -12.73
N CYS A 150 -15.80 -10.03 -11.87
CA CYS A 150 -15.03 -10.68 -10.82
C CYS A 150 -15.92 -11.58 -9.97
N ALA A 151 -17.02 -11.06 -9.42
CA ALA A 151 -17.93 -11.84 -8.58
C ALA A 151 -18.53 -13.07 -9.28
N ILE A 152 -18.84 -12.97 -10.58
CA ILE A 152 -19.36 -14.12 -11.37
C ILE A 152 -18.28 -15.19 -11.53
N MET A 153 -17.07 -14.77 -11.90
CA MET A 153 -15.95 -15.68 -12.16
C MET A 153 -15.44 -16.34 -10.87
N GLU A 154 -15.23 -15.55 -9.82
CA GLU A 154 -14.78 -16.03 -8.52
C GLU A 154 -15.77 -17.05 -7.93
N LYS A 155 -17.07 -16.76 -7.99
CA LYS A 155 -18.10 -17.71 -7.58
C LYS A 155 -18.03 -19.02 -8.35
N ARG A 156 -17.95 -18.98 -9.69
CA ARG A 156 -17.86 -20.18 -10.57
C ARG A 156 -16.64 -21.04 -10.20
N TYR A 157 -15.48 -20.43 -10.04
CA TYR A 157 -14.25 -21.14 -9.71
C TYR A 157 -14.25 -21.67 -8.28
N LYS A 158 -14.83 -20.92 -7.33
CA LYS A 158 -15.02 -21.37 -5.94
C LYS A 158 -15.93 -22.58 -5.84
N GLU A 159 -17.04 -22.59 -6.60
CA GLU A 159 -17.94 -23.76 -6.68
C GLU A 159 -17.25 -24.98 -7.31
N ALA A 160 -16.40 -24.78 -8.30
CA ALA A 160 -15.68 -25.87 -8.97
C ALA A 160 -14.49 -26.42 -8.17
N THR A 161 -13.81 -25.59 -7.38
CA THR A 161 -12.57 -25.97 -6.67
C THR A 161 -12.76 -26.23 -5.19
N GLY A 162 -13.86 -25.72 -4.59
CA GLY A 162 -14.06 -25.71 -3.14
C GLY A 162 -13.12 -24.79 -2.38
N MET A 163 -12.35 -23.94 -3.08
CA MET A 163 -11.30 -23.08 -2.51
C MET A 163 -11.59 -21.60 -2.76
N GLU A 164 -10.86 -20.73 -2.08
CA GLU A 164 -10.97 -19.28 -2.31
C GLU A 164 -10.34 -18.91 -3.66
N CYS A 165 -11.06 -18.10 -4.45
CA CYS A 165 -10.68 -17.75 -5.80
C CYS A 165 -10.71 -16.23 -5.98
N ILE A 166 -9.64 -15.67 -6.55
CA ILE A 166 -9.50 -14.22 -6.76
C ILE A 166 -9.13 -13.93 -8.20
N LEU A 167 -9.95 -13.11 -8.87
CA LEU A 167 -9.71 -12.65 -10.23
C LEU A 167 -8.89 -11.36 -10.24
N SER A 168 -7.75 -11.41 -10.89
CA SER A 168 -6.84 -10.28 -11.04
C SER A 168 -6.74 -9.81 -12.49
N SER A 169 -6.81 -8.48 -12.69
CA SER A 169 -6.66 -7.82 -13.99
C SER A 169 -5.25 -7.28 -14.14
N MET A 170 -4.61 -7.56 -15.27
CA MET A 170 -3.28 -7.08 -15.63
C MET A 170 -3.36 -6.20 -16.88
N TRP A 171 -2.36 -5.30 -17.06
CA TRP A 171 -2.21 -4.44 -18.23
C TRP A 171 -3.49 -3.67 -18.61
N ALA A 172 -4.16 -3.10 -17.58
CA ALA A 172 -5.42 -2.38 -17.74
C ALA A 172 -6.55 -3.19 -18.41
N GLY A 173 -6.54 -4.52 -18.23
CA GLY A 173 -7.58 -5.43 -18.74
C GLY A 173 -7.22 -6.15 -20.04
N GLU A 174 -5.95 -6.16 -20.43
CA GLU A 174 -5.47 -6.99 -21.55
C GLU A 174 -5.36 -8.46 -21.15
N LYS A 175 -5.03 -8.74 -19.88
CA LYS A 175 -4.93 -10.09 -19.31
C LYS A 175 -5.72 -10.20 -18.01
N TYR A 176 -6.24 -11.40 -17.74
CA TYR A 176 -6.97 -11.75 -16.52
C TYR A 176 -6.52 -13.11 -16.02
N TYR A 177 -6.19 -13.18 -14.73
CA TYR A 177 -5.77 -14.42 -14.08
C TYR A 177 -6.66 -14.74 -12.89
N MET A 178 -7.07 -16.00 -12.77
CA MET A 178 -7.78 -16.54 -11.60
C MET A 178 -6.79 -17.29 -10.73
N SER A 179 -6.56 -16.79 -9.53
CA SER A 179 -5.72 -17.43 -8.52
C SER A 179 -6.58 -18.22 -7.54
N VAL A 180 -6.22 -19.47 -7.28
CA VAL A 180 -6.93 -20.39 -6.36
C VAL A 180 -6.10 -20.58 -5.11
N TYR A 181 -6.71 -20.41 -3.92
CA TYR A 181 -6.04 -20.43 -2.64
C TYR A 181 -6.67 -21.41 -1.65
N LYS A 182 -5.86 -22.23 -0.98
CA LYS A 182 -6.23 -22.85 0.31
C LYS A 182 -6.03 -21.80 1.41
N THR A 183 -7.00 -21.65 2.30
CA THR A 183 -6.99 -20.66 3.38
C THR A 183 -6.95 -21.30 4.76
N TYR A 184 -6.33 -20.61 5.72
CA TYR A 184 -6.35 -20.92 7.14
C TYR A 184 -6.68 -19.66 7.93
N THR A 185 -7.58 -19.77 8.91
CA THR A 185 -8.10 -18.65 9.72
C THR A 185 -7.76 -18.75 11.21
N ASP A 186 -7.27 -19.88 11.70
CA ASP A 186 -6.70 -20.00 13.04
C ASP A 186 -5.20 -19.74 12.96
N LEU A 187 -4.84 -18.48 13.19
CA LEU A 187 -3.46 -17.98 13.20
C LEU A 187 -3.11 -17.58 14.62
N ARG A 188 -1.93 -17.97 15.12
CA ARG A 188 -1.49 -17.64 16.48
C ARG A 188 -0.12 -16.98 16.46
N LEU A 189 0.06 -15.99 17.35
CA LEU A 189 1.35 -15.34 17.60
C LEU A 189 2.24 -16.29 18.40
N VAL A 190 3.44 -16.56 17.87
CA VAL A 190 4.46 -17.40 18.50
C VAL A 190 5.61 -16.56 19.04
N ALA A 191 6.09 -15.61 18.24
CA ALA A 191 7.18 -14.74 18.65
C ALA A 191 7.16 -13.40 17.92
N ALA A 192 7.47 -12.34 18.66
CA ALA A 192 7.73 -11.01 18.13
C ALA A 192 8.78 -10.32 18.98
N PRO A 193 9.86 -9.76 18.40
CA PRO A 193 10.81 -8.97 19.14
C PRO A 193 10.18 -7.66 19.64
N PRO A 194 10.78 -7.00 20.64
CA PRO A 194 10.40 -5.63 21.03
C PRO A 194 10.39 -4.68 19.84
N GLN A 195 9.47 -3.71 19.86
CA GLN A 195 9.40 -2.71 18.78
C GLN A 195 10.71 -1.91 18.62
N SER A 196 11.50 -1.76 19.68
CA SER A 196 12.80 -1.10 19.64
C SER A 196 13.75 -1.67 18.58
N ILE A 197 13.68 -2.97 18.29
CA ILE A 197 14.49 -3.63 17.26
C ILE A 197 13.69 -4.11 16.05
N GLY A 198 12.38 -4.38 16.23
CA GLY A 198 11.50 -4.87 15.17
C GLY A 198 10.84 -3.77 14.33
N TYR A 199 10.78 -2.58 14.88
CA TYR A 199 10.07 -1.45 14.30
C TYR A 199 10.87 -0.75 13.19
N PHE A 200 10.19 -0.24 12.15
CA PHE A 200 10.87 0.45 11.07
C PHE A 200 10.32 1.87 10.79
N GLY A 201 9.08 2.19 11.08
CA GLY A 201 8.51 3.52 10.88
C GLY A 201 9.02 4.54 11.90
N GLY A 202 9.37 5.75 11.43
CA GLY A 202 9.99 6.79 12.23
C GLY A 202 11.51 6.61 12.43
N ASN A 203 12.10 5.59 11.83
CA ASN A 203 13.53 5.37 11.80
C ASN A 203 14.19 6.04 10.60
N GLN A 204 15.42 6.52 10.76
CA GLN A 204 16.17 7.20 9.70
C GLN A 204 16.48 6.30 8.50
N ASP A 205 16.48 4.99 8.68
CA ASP A 205 16.82 3.97 7.69
C ASP A 205 15.60 3.26 7.07
N ASN A 206 14.39 3.76 7.27
CA ASN A 206 13.22 3.26 6.57
C ASN A 206 13.23 3.69 5.09
N TRP A 207 12.85 2.80 4.17
CA TRP A 207 12.91 2.98 2.72
C TRP A 207 14.32 3.31 2.18
N THR A 208 15.35 2.98 2.94
CA THR A 208 16.74 3.26 2.60
C THR A 208 17.63 2.04 2.82
N TRP A 209 18.84 2.10 2.30
CA TRP A 209 19.95 1.23 2.64
C TRP A 209 21.14 2.10 3.08
N PRO A 210 21.91 1.76 4.11
CA PRO A 210 21.79 0.56 4.97
C PRO A 210 20.56 0.59 5.88
N ARG A 211 20.13 -0.60 6.35
CA ARG A 211 18.98 -0.77 7.20
C ARG A 211 19.34 -1.59 8.43
N HIS A 212 19.05 -1.05 9.61
CA HIS A 212 19.46 -1.59 10.91
C HIS A 212 18.25 -1.87 11.79
N ASN A 213 17.52 -2.94 11.49
CA ASN A 213 16.44 -3.45 12.33
C ASN A 213 16.29 -4.98 12.16
N CYS A 214 15.56 -5.60 13.09
CA CYS A 214 15.18 -7.01 13.07
C CYS A 214 13.66 -7.14 12.88
N ASP A 215 13.20 -6.77 11.70
CA ASP A 215 11.79 -6.70 11.35
C ASP A 215 11.22 -8.09 11.05
N PHE A 216 10.97 -8.90 12.10
CA PHE A 216 10.35 -10.22 11.96
C PHE A 216 9.28 -10.50 13.02
N THR A 217 8.37 -11.39 12.71
CA THR A 217 7.40 -12.01 13.62
C THR A 217 7.17 -13.45 13.19
N ILE A 218 6.94 -14.33 14.14
CA ILE A 218 6.62 -15.74 13.88
C ILE A 218 5.19 -16.00 14.31
N TYR A 219 4.42 -16.56 13.37
CA TYR A 219 3.07 -17.09 13.57
C TYR A 219 3.06 -18.61 13.40
N ARG A 220 1.99 -19.26 13.84
CA ARG A 220 1.65 -20.64 13.52
C ARG A 220 0.22 -20.75 13.04
N ILE A 221 0.00 -21.55 12.00
CA ILE A 221 -1.34 -21.88 11.51
C ILE A 221 -1.85 -23.16 12.14
N TYR A 222 -3.15 -23.15 12.47
CA TYR A 222 -3.87 -24.27 13.06
C TYR A 222 -5.07 -24.67 12.19
N GLU A 223 -5.44 -25.94 12.24
CA GLU A 223 -6.68 -26.49 11.69
C GLU A 223 -7.21 -27.54 12.69
N ASP A 224 -8.47 -27.45 13.08
CA ASP A 224 -9.09 -28.29 14.10
C ASP A 224 -8.32 -28.35 15.42
N GLY A 225 -7.78 -27.22 15.86
CA GLY A 225 -7.03 -27.09 17.12
C GLY A 225 -5.63 -27.71 17.12
N LYS A 226 -5.12 -28.14 15.96
CA LYS A 226 -3.77 -28.71 15.82
C LYS A 226 -2.92 -27.89 14.86
N PRO A 227 -1.59 -27.82 15.07
CA PRO A 227 -0.68 -27.25 14.09
C PRO A 227 -0.84 -27.93 12.73
N VAL A 228 -0.89 -27.13 11.66
CA VAL A 228 -1.03 -27.64 10.30
C VAL A 228 0.28 -28.26 9.84
N THR A 229 0.23 -29.54 9.47
CA THR A 229 1.40 -30.21 8.87
C THR A 229 1.62 -29.73 7.44
N ARG A 230 2.88 -29.36 7.12
CA ARG A 230 3.28 -28.85 5.81
C ARG A 230 4.32 -29.75 5.16
N GLU A 231 4.10 -30.08 3.88
CA GLU A 231 5.03 -30.87 3.07
C GLU A 231 6.23 -30.03 2.66
N LYS A 232 6.04 -28.71 2.43
CA LYS A 232 7.08 -27.77 2.02
C LYS A 232 7.28 -26.68 3.07
N SER A 233 8.53 -26.51 3.47
CA SER A 233 9.02 -25.40 4.29
C SER A 233 10.36 -24.90 3.76
N LEU A 234 10.69 -23.65 4.04
CA LEU A 234 11.99 -23.07 3.72
C LEU A 234 12.94 -23.28 4.91
N LYS A 235 14.15 -23.74 4.63
CA LYS A 235 15.19 -23.90 5.65
C LYS A 235 15.85 -22.54 5.92
N ILE A 236 16.04 -22.22 7.19
CA ILE A 236 16.85 -21.07 7.61
C ILE A 236 18.31 -21.46 7.46
N SER A 237 19.06 -20.72 6.64
CA SER A 237 20.50 -20.93 6.47
C SER A 237 21.28 -19.97 7.34
N LEU A 238 22.18 -20.51 8.15
CA LEU A 238 23.16 -19.76 8.95
C LEU A 238 24.52 -19.63 8.26
N ALA A 239 24.67 -20.18 7.04
CA ALA A 239 25.93 -20.11 6.28
C ALA A 239 26.20 -18.70 5.71
N GLY A 240 25.21 -17.82 5.75
CA GLY A 240 25.30 -16.49 5.16
C GLY A 240 25.31 -16.52 3.63
N TYR A 241 25.73 -15.41 3.05
CA TYR A 241 25.86 -15.21 1.59
C TYR A 241 27.03 -14.25 1.35
N ASN A 242 27.50 -14.19 0.09
CA ASN A 242 28.64 -13.37 -0.30
C ASN A 242 28.26 -12.38 -1.39
N GLN A 243 29.11 -11.38 -1.60
CA GLN A 243 29.00 -10.51 -2.76
C GLN A 243 29.01 -11.36 -4.04
N GLY A 244 28.10 -11.06 -4.98
CA GLY A 244 27.92 -11.84 -6.20
C GLY A 244 27.04 -13.09 -6.07
N SER A 245 26.61 -13.46 -4.86
CA SER A 245 25.64 -14.56 -4.68
C SER A 245 24.32 -14.23 -5.37
N PHE A 246 23.71 -15.24 -6.01
CA PHE A 246 22.34 -15.11 -6.51
C PHE A 246 21.37 -14.95 -5.35
N ALA A 247 20.43 -14.04 -5.49
CA ALA A 247 19.33 -13.86 -4.55
C ALA A 247 18.00 -13.69 -5.31
N MET A 248 16.91 -14.22 -4.74
CA MET A 248 15.56 -14.01 -5.25
C MET A 248 14.59 -13.74 -4.09
N VAL A 249 13.53 -13.00 -4.38
CA VAL A 249 12.42 -12.74 -3.46
C VAL A 249 11.14 -13.19 -4.11
N ILE A 250 10.39 -14.05 -3.42
CA ILE A 250 9.05 -14.48 -3.82
C ILE A 250 8.07 -13.92 -2.79
N GLY A 251 6.98 -13.28 -3.25
CA GLY A 251 6.00 -12.71 -2.35
C GLY A 251 4.83 -12.05 -3.04
N TYR A 252 4.05 -11.32 -2.25
CA TYR A 252 2.83 -10.65 -2.67
C TYR A 252 3.00 -9.12 -2.59
N PRO A 253 3.73 -8.49 -3.52
CA PRO A 253 3.94 -7.04 -3.52
C PRO A 253 2.61 -6.31 -3.71
N GLY A 254 2.35 -5.27 -2.89
CA GLY A 254 1.07 -4.58 -2.86
C GLY A 254 0.72 -3.93 -4.18
N ARG A 255 1.29 -2.78 -4.48
CA ARG A 255 0.98 -2.02 -5.70
C ARG A 255 2.19 -1.28 -6.24
N THR A 256 2.39 -1.34 -7.55
CA THR A 256 3.30 -0.47 -8.30
C THR A 256 2.54 0.34 -9.36
N ASN A 257 3.16 1.42 -9.85
CA ASN A 257 2.67 2.26 -10.93
C ASN A 257 3.81 2.55 -11.92
N ARG A 258 4.43 1.50 -12.46
CA ARG A 258 5.58 1.61 -13.37
C ARG A 258 5.20 2.16 -14.74
N TYR A 259 3.98 1.88 -15.18
CA TYR A 259 3.46 2.18 -16.51
C TYR A 259 2.61 3.44 -16.51
N THR A 260 3.15 4.53 -15.94
CA THR A 260 2.51 5.84 -15.89
C THR A 260 3.12 6.77 -16.95
N SER A 261 2.37 7.81 -17.33
CA SER A 261 2.82 8.83 -18.28
C SER A 261 3.74 9.88 -17.64
N SER A 262 4.48 10.60 -18.47
CA SER A 262 5.29 11.76 -18.02
C SER A 262 4.44 12.84 -17.34
N ALA A 263 3.18 13.01 -17.77
CA ALA A 263 2.22 13.94 -17.16
C ALA A 263 1.83 13.53 -15.74
N GLU A 264 1.63 12.22 -15.48
CA GLU A 264 1.36 11.71 -14.14
C GLU A 264 2.58 11.85 -13.22
N ILE A 265 3.80 11.56 -13.72
CA ILE A 265 5.03 11.78 -12.94
C ILE A 265 5.17 13.27 -12.57
N ASN A 266 4.91 14.20 -13.51
CA ASN A 266 4.92 15.63 -13.24
C ASN A 266 3.90 16.04 -12.15
N TYR A 267 2.69 15.48 -12.17
CA TYR A 267 1.69 15.70 -11.13
C TYR A 267 2.17 15.19 -9.76
N GLN A 268 2.74 13.98 -9.70
CA GLN A 268 3.29 13.44 -8.45
C GLN A 268 4.41 14.33 -7.90
N GLU A 269 5.37 14.70 -8.74
CA GLU A 269 6.54 15.48 -8.34
C GLU A 269 6.21 16.90 -7.88
N LYS A 270 5.30 17.59 -8.58
CA LYS A 270 4.99 18.99 -8.31
C LYS A 270 3.86 19.25 -7.33
N ILE A 271 2.92 18.33 -7.20
CA ILE A 271 1.68 18.54 -6.47
C ILE A 271 1.50 17.51 -5.35
N ASN A 272 1.31 16.24 -5.68
CA ASN A 272 0.88 15.27 -4.69
C ASN A 272 1.92 15.03 -3.59
N LEU A 273 3.18 14.75 -3.96
CA LEU A 273 4.24 14.44 -2.99
C LEU A 273 4.59 15.64 -2.10
N PRO A 274 4.86 16.87 -2.62
CA PRO A 274 5.23 17.99 -1.78
C PRO A 274 4.13 18.38 -0.78
N ILE A 275 2.88 18.50 -1.23
CA ILE A 275 1.76 18.91 -0.38
C ILE A 275 1.48 17.86 0.69
N SER A 276 1.40 16.58 0.30
CA SER A 276 1.16 15.49 1.24
C SER A 276 2.25 15.41 2.31
N ASN A 277 3.52 15.59 1.93
CA ASN A 277 4.63 15.52 2.88
C ASN A 277 4.67 16.72 3.82
N ALA A 278 4.39 17.92 3.34
CA ALA A 278 4.34 19.12 4.18
C ALA A 278 3.27 18.96 5.28
N ILE A 279 2.04 18.59 4.89
CA ILE A 279 0.93 18.45 5.84
C ILE A 279 1.19 17.32 6.83
N ARG A 280 1.65 16.16 6.37
CA ARG A 280 1.96 15.02 7.25
C ARG A 280 3.14 15.31 8.19
N GLY A 281 4.14 16.05 7.73
CA GLY A 281 5.24 16.50 8.56
C GLY A 281 4.77 17.34 9.76
N GLY A 282 3.84 18.27 9.53
CA GLY A 282 3.20 19.05 10.59
C GLY A 282 2.39 18.17 11.56
N GLN A 283 1.59 17.24 11.03
CA GLN A 283 0.85 16.26 11.86
C GLN A 283 1.80 15.43 12.74
N MET A 284 2.86 14.90 12.16
CA MET A 284 3.84 14.10 12.89
C MET A 284 4.56 14.89 13.96
N SER A 285 4.88 16.16 13.74
CA SER A 285 5.50 17.03 14.73
C SER A 285 4.58 17.22 15.95
N ILE A 286 3.29 17.43 15.73
CA ILE A 286 2.29 17.56 16.79
C ILE A 286 2.18 16.24 17.57
N ILE A 287 2.03 15.12 16.88
CA ILE A 287 1.89 13.80 17.50
C ILE A 287 3.13 13.46 18.33
N ARG A 288 4.32 13.65 17.77
CA ARG A 288 5.60 13.38 18.44
C ARG A 288 5.74 14.17 19.76
N LYS A 289 5.45 15.47 19.72
CA LYS A 289 5.46 16.32 20.91
C LYS A 289 4.66 15.72 22.07
N TRP A 290 3.47 15.20 21.78
CA TRP A 290 2.60 14.61 22.80
C TRP A 290 3.02 13.18 23.18
N MET A 291 3.52 12.39 22.23
CA MET A 291 4.08 11.06 22.52
C MET A 291 5.30 11.12 23.43
N ASP A 292 6.11 12.17 23.29
CA ASP A 292 7.31 12.37 24.13
C ASP A 292 6.94 12.85 25.54
N ALA A 293 5.81 13.55 25.66
CA ALA A 293 5.32 14.09 26.93
C ALA A 293 4.50 13.08 27.75
N ASP A 294 3.86 12.08 27.12
CA ASP A 294 2.90 11.20 27.78
C ASP A 294 2.94 9.77 27.20
N PRO A 295 3.37 8.76 28.02
CA PRO A 295 3.43 7.37 27.59
C PRO A 295 2.08 6.79 27.14
N ILE A 296 0.95 7.24 27.70
CA ILE A 296 -0.39 6.80 27.30
C ILE A 296 -0.70 7.32 25.88
N VAL A 297 -0.34 8.56 25.58
CA VAL A 297 -0.46 9.10 24.22
C VAL A 297 0.46 8.34 23.26
N ARG A 298 1.68 8.02 23.68
CA ARG A 298 2.59 7.21 22.87
C ARG A 298 1.96 5.89 22.48
N MET A 299 1.39 5.15 23.42
CA MET A 299 0.70 3.88 23.16
C MET A 299 -0.47 4.04 22.17
N LYS A 300 -1.29 5.08 22.32
CA LYS A 300 -2.46 5.34 21.46
C LYS A 300 -2.09 5.75 20.03
N TYR A 301 -1.04 6.52 19.85
CA TYR A 301 -0.71 7.17 18.58
C TYR A 301 0.44 6.50 17.81
N SER A 302 1.15 5.54 18.40
CA SER A 302 2.30 4.88 17.75
C SER A 302 1.96 4.28 16.39
N GLU A 303 0.85 3.56 16.24
CA GLU A 303 0.41 2.98 14.97
C GLU A 303 0.13 4.05 13.91
N TRP A 304 -0.57 5.13 14.30
CA TRP A 304 -0.89 6.18 13.35
C TRP A 304 0.35 7.00 12.97
N PHE A 305 1.19 7.36 13.94
CA PHE A 305 2.48 8.00 13.69
C PHE A 305 3.34 7.15 12.73
N PHE A 306 3.41 5.86 12.99
CA PHE A 306 4.07 4.89 12.13
C PHE A 306 3.55 4.95 10.68
N SER A 307 2.24 4.90 10.49
CA SER A 307 1.62 4.95 9.16
C SER A 307 1.92 6.25 8.42
N LEU A 308 1.90 7.39 9.11
CA LEU A 308 2.23 8.70 8.54
C LEU A 308 3.71 8.76 8.13
N SER A 309 4.62 8.36 9.02
CA SER A 309 6.07 8.34 8.80
C SER A 309 6.44 7.44 7.62
N ASN A 310 5.92 6.21 7.61
CA ASN A 310 6.20 5.26 6.53
C ASN A 310 5.84 5.80 5.15
N ILE A 311 4.68 6.45 5.02
CA ILE A 311 4.25 7.03 3.75
C ILE A 311 5.06 8.28 3.40
N GLN A 312 5.38 9.14 4.38
CA GLN A 312 6.17 10.35 4.14
C GLN A 312 7.58 9.99 3.67
N GLU A 313 8.24 9.06 4.33
CA GLU A 313 9.58 8.60 3.98
C GLU A 313 9.62 7.96 2.58
N ASN A 314 8.61 7.16 2.23
CA ASN A 314 8.44 6.63 0.88
C ASN A 314 8.29 7.77 -0.16
N ASN A 315 7.44 8.75 0.12
CA ASN A 315 7.22 9.89 -0.76
C ASN A 315 8.51 10.72 -0.95
N ASP A 316 9.28 10.95 0.12
CA ASP A 316 10.56 11.67 0.06
C ASP A 316 11.59 10.91 -0.78
N GLY A 317 11.66 9.58 -0.58
CA GLY A 317 12.48 8.70 -1.39
C GLY A 317 12.09 8.74 -2.86
N MET A 318 10.79 8.65 -3.17
CA MET A 318 10.27 8.76 -4.54
C MET A 318 10.60 10.11 -5.19
N ALA A 319 10.39 11.22 -4.48
CA ALA A 319 10.69 12.55 -5.00
C ALA A 319 12.20 12.73 -5.31
N LYS A 320 13.07 12.16 -4.46
CA LYS A 320 14.52 12.11 -4.70
C LYS A 320 14.85 11.26 -5.92
N CYS A 321 14.26 10.06 -6.04
CA CYS A 321 14.49 9.16 -7.17
C CYS A 321 13.99 9.74 -8.49
N PHE A 322 12.84 10.39 -8.54
CA PHE A 322 12.34 11.03 -9.75
C PHE A 322 13.33 12.01 -10.33
N ARG A 323 13.96 12.83 -9.48
CA ARG A 323 14.99 13.80 -9.91
C ARG A 323 16.32 13.13 -10.26
N ARG A 324 16.80 12.24 -9.39
CA ARG A 324 18.12 11.60 -9.54
C ARG A 324 18.22 10.73 -10.79
N PHE A 325 17.15 10.00 -11.11
CA PHE A 325 17.12 9.07 -12.23
C PHE A 325 16.40 9.64 -13.46
N TRP A 326 16.08 10.94 -13.47
CA TRP A 326 15.45 11.59 -14.61
C TRP A 326 14.18 10.88 -15.10
N VAL A 327 13.41 10.30 -14.16
CA VAL A 327 12.28 9.40 -14.47
C VAL A 327 11.28 10.05 -15.42
N LYS A 328 11.00 11.35 -15.25
CA LYS A 328 10.11 12.09 -16.14
C LYS A 328 10.65 12.15 -17.57
N ASP A 329 11.97 12.39 -17.71
CA ASP A 329 12.61 12.51 -19.03
C ASP A 329 12.64 11.14 -19.74
N GLU A 330 12.91 10.05 -19.01
CA GLU A 330 12.79 8.70 -19.55
C GLU A 330 11.36 8.40 -20.04
N LYS A 331 10.33 8.84 -19.29
CA LYS A 331 8.95 8.70 -19.73
C LYS A 331 8.65 9.51 -20.99
N ILE A 332 9.22 10.71 -21.12
CA ILE A 332 9.09 11.53 -22.32
C ILE A 332 9.71 10.81 -23.53
N GLU A 333 10.90 10.23 -23.40
CA GLU A 333 11.53 9.47 -24.49
C GLU A 333 10.70 8.23 -24.85
N GLN A 334 10.19 7.50 -23.85
CA GLN A 334 9.29 6.36 -24.08
C GLN A 334 8.01 6.81 -24.82
N GLU A 335 7.44 7.96 -24.49
CA GLU A 335 6.28 8.54 -25.17
C GLU A 335 6.59 8.93 -26.61
N LYS A 336 7.77 9.48 -26.90
CA LYS A 336 8.21 9.76 -28.28
C LYS A 336 8.35 8.48 -29.10
N GLU A 337 8.91 7.44 -28.50
CA GLU A 337 9.03 6.12 -29.14
C GLU A 337 7.64 5.49 -29.39
N MET A 338 6.74 5.59 -28.41
CA MET A 338 5.37 5.11 -28.54
C MET A 338 4.61 5.85 -29.62
N GLN A 339 4.75 7.19 -29.73
CA GLN A 339 4.12 7.96 -30.80
C GLN A 339 4.61 7.55 -32.18
N LYS A 340 5.92 7.35 -32.37
CA LYS A 340 6.48 6.81 -33.63
C LYS A 340 5.90 5.45 -33.97
N TRP A 341 5.75 4.58 -32.98
CA TRP A 341 5.15 3.26 -33.16
C TRP A 341 3.65 3.35 -33.52
N ILE A 342 2.91 4.29 -32.92
CA ILE A 342 1.51 4.57 -33.22
C ILE A 342 1.39 5.04 -34.68
N ASP A 343 2.18 6.02 -35.09
CA ASP A 343 2.13 6.65 -36.42
C ASP A 343 2.52 5.70 -37.55
N ALA A 344 3.29 4.66 -37.24
CA ALA A 344 3.77 3.69 -38.24
C ALA A 344 2.68 2.74 -38.76
N ALA A 345 1.43 2.73 -38.23
CA ALA A 345 0.36 1.86 -38.73
C ALA A 345 -1.02 2.54 -38.63
N PRO A 346 -1.83 2.50 -39.71
CA PRO A 346 -3.14 3.16 -39.76
C PRO A 346 -4.10 2.73 -38.66
N ASN A 347 -4.14 1.45 -38.31
CA ASN A 347 -4.99 0.92 -37.26
C ASN A 347 -4.60 1.41 -35.86
N ARG A 348 -3.29 1.53 -35.57
CA ARG A 348 -2.80 2.09 -34.31
C ARG A 348 -3.05 3.58 -34.24
N LYS A 349 -2.82 4.29 -35.36
CA LYS A 349 -3.09 5.72 -35.48
C LYS A 349 -4.58 6.00 -35.24
N ALA A 350 -5.49 5.25 -35.83
CA ALA A 350 -6.93 5.38 -35.61
C ALA A 350 -7.33 5.20 -34.14
N MET A 351 -6.61 4.42 -33.35
CA MET A 351 -6.89 4.17 -31.94
C MET A 351 -6.25 5.18 -30.99
N TRP A 352 -5.01 5.64 -31.26
CA TRP A 352 -4.19 6.31 -30.25
C TRP A 352 -3.45 7.58 -30.74
N GLU A 353 -3.76 8.12 -31.94
CA GLU A 353 -3.07 9.29 -32.51
C GLU A 353 -2.93 10.46 -31.53
N THR A 354 -4.01 10.76 -30.78
CA THR A 354 -4.05 11.90 -29.85
C THR A 354 -3.79 11.50 -28.39
N LEU A 355 -3.46 10.24 -28.11
CA LEU A 355 -3.35 9.72 -26.74
C LEU A 355 -2.39 10.51 -25.86
N ILE A 356 -1.18 10.75 -26.32
CA ILE A 356 -0.15 11.44 -25.54
C ILE A 356 -0.48 12.93 -25.41
N PRO A 357 -0.82 13.68 -26.49
CA PRO A 357 -1.31 15.05 -26.38
C PRO A 357 -2.50 15.20 -25.43
N ASP A 358 -3.50 14.31 -25.53
CA ASP A 358 -4.70 14.34 -24.70
C ASP A 358 -4.40 14.11 -23.21
N LEU A 359 -3.45 13.21 -22.89
CA LEU A 359 -2.99 13.01 -21.52
C LEU A 359 -2.35 14.28 -20.95
N LYS A 360 -1.43 14.90 -21.69
CA LYS A 360 -0.78 16.15 -21.26
C LYS A 360 -1.80 17.27 -21.06
N ALA A 361 -2.74 17.42 -21.99
CA ALA A 361 -3.79 18.42 -21.92
C ALA A 361 -4.69 18.26 -20.69
N ILE A 362 -5.18 17.04 -20.42
CA ILE A 362 -6.10 16.80 -19.30
C ILE A 362 -5.40 16.98 -17.94
N TYR A 363 -4.14 16.57 -17.79
CA TYR A 363 -3.38 16.81 -16.55
C TYR A 363 -3.14 18.31 -16.33
N SER A 364 -2.82 19.09 -17.37
CA SER A 364 -2.71 20.55 -17.28
C SER A 364 -4.06 21.21 -16.94
N GLU A 365 -5.13 20.78 -17.56
CA GLU A 365 -6.50 21.30 -17.34
C GLU A 365 -7.01 21.04 -15.91
N THR A 366 -6.57 19.94 -15.29
CA THR A 366 -7.03 19.53 -13.97
C THR A 366 -6.07 19.88 -12.84
N GLU A 367 -4.92 20.50 -13.11
CA GLU A 367 -3.83 20.72 -12.17
C GLU A 367 -4.27 21.42 -10.89
N SER A 368 -4.97 22.58 -11.00
CA SER A 368 -5.43 23.33 -9.83
C SER A 368 -6.43 22.52 -8.99
N VAL A 369 -7.37 21.85 -9.64
CA VAL A 369 -8.38 21.04 -8.97
C VAL A 369 -7.76 19.84 -8.24
N GLU A 370 -6.78 19.19 -8.84
CA GLU A 370 -6.07 18.09 -8.21
C GLU A 370 -5.21 18.55 -7.03
N ARG A 371 -4.59 19.75 -7.12
CA ARG A 371 -3.90 20.40 -6.00
C ARG A 371 -4.85 20.58 -4.81
N ASP A 372 -5.99 21.18 -5.04
CA ASP A 372 -6.97 21.47 -3.99
C ASP A 372 -7.57 20.19 -3.38
N LYS A 373 -7.74 19.13 -4.20
CA LYS A 373 -8.12 17.79 -3.70
C LYS A 373 -7.06 17.18 -2.78
N VAL A 374 -5.77 17.39 -3.05
CA VAL A 374 -4.70 16.90 -2.17
C VAL A 374 -4.77 17.63 -0.82
N PHE A 375 -4.86 18.95 -0.81
CA PHE A 375 -5.05 19.71 0.43
C PHE A 375 -6.27 19.23 1.21
N PHE A 376 -7.44 19.18 0.58
CA PHE A 376 -8.66 18.71 1.22
C PHE A 376 -8.52 17.31 1.81
N ARG A 377 -7.92 16.38 1.07
CA ARG A 377 -7.72 15.00 1.52
C ARG A 377 -6.80 14.92 2.75
N GLU A 378 -5.67 15.62 2.72
CA GLU A 378 -4.68 15.54 3.78
C GLU A 378 -5.11 16.33 5.03
N THR A 379 -5.89 17.43 4.89
CA THR A 379 -6.37 18.24 6.02
C THR A 379 -7.70 17.76 6.59
N MET A 380 -8.71 17.51 5.75
CA MET A 380 -10.06 17.19 6.26
C MET A 380 -10.29 15.70 6.49
N PHE A 381 -9.87 14.83 5.54
CA PHE A 381 -10.06 13.38 5.73
C PHE A 381 -8.99 12.72 6.60
N ARG A 382 -7.77 13.23 6.57
CA ARG A 382 -6.59 12.68 7.24
C ARG A 382 -5.97 13.63 8.27
N GLY A 383 -6.59 14.78 8.50
CA GLY A 383 -6.06 15.83 9.36
C GLY A 383 -5.98 15.43 10.82
N THR A 384 -6.93 14.64 11.29
CA THR A 384 -7.00 14.16 12.67
C THR A 384 -7.29 12.65 12.71
N PHE A 385 -6.90 11.98 13.77
CA PHE A 385 -7.14 10.55 13.91
C PHE A 385 -8.62 10.24 14.16
N ILE A 386 -9.31 11.10 14.91
CA ILE A 386 -10.73 10.99 15.22
C ILE A 386 -11.64 11.16 13.97
N SER A 387 -11.18 11.89 12.95
CA SER A 387 -11.97 12.16 11.73
C SER A 387 -12.50 10.89 11.08
N ARG A 388 -11.70 9.81 11.03
CA ARG A 388 -12.11 8.54 10.45
C ARG A 388 -13.29 7.89 11.19
N TYR A 389 -13.30 7.99 12.50
CA TYR A 389 -14.39 7.47 13.34
C TYR A 389 -15.66 8.30 13.19
N MET A 390 -15.52 9.62 13.19
CA MET A 390 -16.65 10.55 12.99
C MET A 390 -17.30 10.35 11.62
N LEU A 391 -16.51 10.22 10.56
CA LEU A 391 -17.00 9.97 9.21
C LEU A 391 -17.71 8.61 9.11
N ARG A 392 -17.13 7.54 9.69
CA ARG A 392 -17.71 6.19 9.72
C ARG A 392 -19.02 6.18 10.49
N ALA A 393 -19.05 6.78 11.69
CA ALA A 393 -20.24 6.84 12.54
C ALA A 393 -21.42 7.58 11.88
N GLY A 394 -21.16 8.62 11.09
CA GLY A 394 -22.21 9.33 10.35
C GLY A 394 -22.73 8.60 9.11
N ASN A 395 -22.10 7.50 8.70
CA ASN A 395 -22.46 6.72 7.51
C ASN A 395 -23.14 5.37 7.82
N VAL A 396 -23.30 5.01 9.10
CA VAL A 396 -24.02 3.79 9.51
C VAL A 396 -25.52 4.05 9.59
N SER A 397 -26.32 3.00 9.51
CA SER A 397 -27.79 3.07 9.56
C SER A 397 -28.37 2.94 10.98
N SER A 398 -27.56 2.57 11.97
CA SER A 398 -27.98 2.27 13.34
C SER A 398 -27.30 3.21 14.33
N VAL A 399 -28.07 3.73 15.30
CA VAL A 399 -27.58 4.58 16.39
C VAL A 399 -26.56 3.82 17.24
N GLU A 400 -26.83 2.56 17.52
CA GLU A 400 -25.93 1.74 18.36
C GLU A 400 -24.56 1.56 17.71
N ARG A 401 -24.53 1.27 16.40
CA ARG A 401 -23.27 1.20 15.65
C ARG A 401 -22.54 2.54 15.58
N ALA A 402 -23.27 3.66 15.50
CA ALA A 402 -22.67 4.97 15.55
C ALA A 402 -22.02 5.23 16.92
N LYS A 403 -22.72 4.92 18.03
CA LYS A 403 -22.18 5.03 19.39
C LYS A 403 -20.95 4.15 19.60
N GLU A 404 -21.02 2.88 19.19
CA GLU A 404 -19.91 1.93 19.27
C GLU A 404 -18.66 2.47 18.54
N THR A 405 -18.83 2.91 17.29
CA THR A 405 -17.76 3.51 16.50
C THR A 405 -17.15 4.75 17.17
N LEU A 406 -17.97 5.60 17.77
CA LEU A 406 -17.50 6.81 18.46
C LEU A 406 -16.83 6.49 19.79
N ARG A 407 -17.29 5.48 20.54
CA ARG A 407 -16.61 5.00 21.76
C ARG A 407 -15.22 4.44 21.44
N GLU A 408 -15.12 3.64 20.36
CA GLU A 408 -13.81 3.18 19.87
C GLU A 408 -12.88 4.37 19.58
N GLY A 409 -13.38 5.37 18.84
CA GLY A 409 -12.62 6.58 18.53
C GLY A 409 -12.21 7.37 19.76
N PHE A 410 -13.09 7.54 20.72
CA PHE A 410 -12.82 8.23 21.98
C PHE A 410 -11.74 7.51 22.81
N ALA A 411 -11.81 6.19 22.88
CA ALA A 411 -10.83 5.37 23.59
C ALA A 411 -9.45 5.40 22.91
N ALA A 412 -9.43 5.38 21.56
CA ALA A 412 -8.21 5.36 20.77
C ALA A 412 -7.50 6.70 20.65
N THR A 413 -8.12 7.82 21.06
CA THR A 413 -7.59 9.17 20.85
C THR A 413 -7.35 9.92 22.16
N ASP A 414 -6.67 11.05 22.07
CA ASP A 414 -6.47 12.00 23.17
C ASP A 414 -6.90 13.40 22.73
N ALA A 415 -7.77 14.03 23.53
CA ALA A 415 -8.38 15.31 23.19
C ALA A 415 -7.36 16.46 23.00
N ARG A 416 -6.21 16.41 23.66
CA ARG A 416 -5.13 17.41 23.53
C ARG A 416 -4.52 17.34 22.14
N VAL A 417 -4.20 16.11 21.71
CA VAL A 417 -3.62 15.83 20.39
C VAL A 417 -4.62 16.16 19.28
N GLU A 418 -5.86 15.67 19.40
CA GLU A 418 -6.88 15.86 18.37
C GLU A 418 -7.26 17.34 18.16
N LYS A 419 -7.30 18.14 19.22
CA LYS A 419 -7.55 19.58 19.11
C LYS A 419 -6.42 20.31 18.40
N GLU A 420 -5.16 20.01 18.73
CA GLU A 420 -4.02 20.63 18.07
C GLU A 420 -3.88 20.19 16.60
N LEU A 421 -4.19 18.94 16.30
CA LEU A 421 -4.29 18.45 14.92
C LEU A 421 -5.43 19.12 14.15
N LEU A 422 -6.58 19.36 14.78
CA LEU A 422 -7.71 20.05 14.17
C LEU A 422 -7.38 21.52 13.90
N GLU A 423 -6.72 22.21 14.85
CA GLU A 423 -6.17 23.56 14.64
C GLU A 423 -5.27 23.61 13.41
N TYR A 424 -4.28 22.72 13.35
CA TYR A 424 -3.36 22.62 12.23
C TYR A 424 -4.09 22.33 10.91
N ALA A 425 -5.02 21.36 10.92
CA ALA A 425 -5.80 21.00 9.74
C ALA A 425 -6.67 22.17 9.23
N CYS A 426 -7.31 22.94 10.15
CA CYS A 426 -8.07 24.13 9.80
C CYS A 426 -7.17 25.20 9.17
N LYS A 427 -6.02 25.48 9.79
CA LYS A 427 -5.05 26.42 9.25
C LYS A 427 -4.64 26.05 7.83
N GLU A 428 -4.10 24.86 7.64
CA GLU A 428 -3.65 24.43 6.31
C GLU A 428 -4.78 24.42 5.26
N TYR A 429 -6.00 24.11 5.68
CA TYR A 429 -7.15 24.12 4.78
C TYR A 429 -7.55 25.53 4.36
N PHE A 430 -7.75 26.44 5.32
CA PHE A 430 -8.25 27.77 5.03
C PHE A 430 -7.23 28.70 4.39
N GLU A 431 -5.94 28.52 4.67
CA GLU A 431 -4.87 29.34 4.10
C GLU A 431 -4.46 28.91 2.68
N ASN A 432 -4.76 27.65 2.29
CA ASN A 432 -4.27 27.12 1.02
C ASN A 432 -5.34 26.89 -0.05
N LEU A 433 -6.63 26.90 0.32
CA LEU A 433 -7.72 26.73 -0.64
C LEU A 433 -8.45 28.05 -0.87
N GLU A 434 -9.03 28.18 -2.08
CA GLU A 434 -9.87 29.33 -2.41
C GLU A 434 -11.19 29.30 -1.63
N PHE A 435 -11.74 30.49 -1.32
CA PHE A 435 -12.99 30.65 -0.60
C PHE A 435 -14.18 29.89 -1.25
N SER A 436 -14.18 29.71 -2.55
CA SER A 436 -15.17 28.94 -3.32
C SER A 436 -15.29 27.47 -2.88
N TYR A 437 -14.28 26.92 -2.21
CA TYR A 437 -14.28 25.57 -1.67
C TYR A 437 -14.82 25.44 -0.24
N PHE A 438 -15.17 26.56 0.40
CA PHE A 438 -15.69 26.53 1.77
C PHE A 438 -17.20 26.38 1.78
N GLY A 439 -17.68 25.43 2.58
CA GLY A 439 -19.09 25.19 2.79
C GLY A 439 -19.69 26.15 3.80
N LYS A 440 -21.01 26.16 3.92
CA LYS A 440 -21.74 27.09 4.80
C LYS A 440 -21.28 27.03 6.26
N PHE A 441 -20.97 25.83 6.76
CA PHE A 441 -20.48 25.68 8.13
C PHE A 441 -19.06 26.22 8.27
N GLN A 442 -18.20 25.94 7.31
CA GLN A 442 -16.81 26.39 7.28
C GLN A 442 -16.75 27.92 7.20
N VAL A 443 -17.55 28.56 6.32
CA VAL A 443 -17.69 30.03 6.25
C VAL A 443 -18.15 30.59 7.59
N LYS A 444 -19.17 29.99 8.23
CA LYS A 444 -19.64 30.43 9.56
C LYS A 444 -18.53 30.32 10.61
N MET A 445 -17.63 29.37 10.52
CA MET A 445 -16.48 29.26 11.44
C MET A 445 -15.47 30.37 11.18
N LEU A 446 -15.15 30.66 9.92
CA LEU A 446 -14.29 31.80 9.55
C LEU A 446 -14.87 33.14 9.97
N ASP A 447 -16.16 33.40 9.74
CA ASP A 447 -16.86 34.63 10.18
C ASP A 447 -16.77 34.83 11.68
N ARG A 448 -16.77 33.74 12.46
CA ARG A 448 -16.74 33.79 13.90
C ARG A 448 -15.35 33.92 14.51
N PHE A 449 -14.37 33.24 13.96
CA PHE A 449 -13.05 33.08 14.57
C PHE A 449 -11.93 33.73 13.76
N GLY A 450 -12.16 34.10 12.48
CA GLY A 450 -11.11 34.59 11.58
C GLY A 450 -9.99 33.59 11.45
N ASP A 451 -8.79 34.01 11.74
CA ASP A 451 -7.53 33.23 11.73
C ASP A 451 -7.16 32.66 13.11
N ASP A 452 -8.04 32.81 14.12
CA ASP A 452 -7.86 32.12 15.41
C ASP A 452 -8.29 30.64 15.28
N TYR A 453 -7.48 29.87 14.57
CA TYR A 453 -7.74 28.44 14.33
C TYR A 453 -7.73 27.61 15.60
N LYS A 454 -7.04 28.07 16.65
CA LYS A 454 -7.04 27.43 17.96
C LYS A 454 -8.42 27.53 18.62
N ALA A 455 -8.95 28.75 18.74
CA ALA A 455 -10.30 28.96 19.28
C ALA A 455 -11.37 28.25 18.44
N MET A 456 -11.21 28.23 17.12
CA MET A 456 -12.06 27.47 16.19
C MET A 456 -12.05 25.97 16.50
N ALA A 457 -10.88 25.36 16.62
CA ALA A 457 -10.72 23.94 16.91
C ALA A 457 -11.29 23.57 18.28
N GLU A 458 -11.02 24.39 19.31
CA GLU A 458 -11.60 24.21 20.65
C GLU A 458 -13.13 24.31 20.66
N TYR A 459 -13.70 25.26 19.92
CA TYR A 459 -15.14 25.37 19.78
C TYR A 459 -15.76 24.15 19.10
N ILE A 460 -15.20 23.72 17.98
CA ILE A 460 -15.68 22.56 17.24
C ILE A 460 -15.62 21.30 18.11
N TRP A 461 -14.48 21.06 18.78
CA TRP A 461 -14.31 19.93 19.68
C TRP A 461 -15.33 19.96 20.85
N ASN A 462 -15.40 21.07 21.57
CA ASN A 462 -16.25 21.19 22.75
C ASN A 462 -17.76 21.09 22.43
N LYS A 463 -18.17 21.34 21.19
CA LYS A 463 -19.55 21.20 20.71
C LYS A 463 -19.84 19.83 20.09
N SER A 464 -18.82 19.08 19.76
CA SER A 464 -18.95 17.73 19.16
C SER A 464 -19.39 16.69 20.19
N VAL A 465 -20.11 15.69 19.75
CA VAL A 465 -20.51 14.53 20.56
C VAL A 465 -19.29 13.73 21.05
N ILE A 466 -18.16 13.78 20.33
CA ILE A 466 -16.93 13.05 20.68
C ILE A 466 -16.20 13.66 21.90
N SER A 467 -16.60 14.82 22.37
CA SER A 467 -15.92 15.51 23.49
C SER A 467 -16.07 14.81 24.85
N SER A 468 -17.05 13.90 25.01
CA SER A 468 -17.21 13.08 26.22
C SER A 468 -18.04 11.82 25.97
N LEU A 469 -17.80 10.76 26.76
CA LEU A 469 -18.60 9.54 26.72
C LEU A 469 -20.09 9.80 26.98
N SER A 470 -20.42 10.67 27.90
CA SER A 470 -21.83 10.99 28.20
C SER A 470 -22.57 11.61 27.00
N ARG A 471 -21.88 12.38 26.18
CA ARG A 471 -22.47 12.90 24.93
C ARG A 471 -22.63 11.82 23.86
N ILE A 472 -21.65 10.92 23.74
CA ILE A 472 -21.77 9.78 22.83
C ILE A 472 -22.94 8.89 23.22
N ASP A 473 -23.09 8.60 24.51
CA ASP A 473 -24.18 7.77 25.04
C ASP A 473 -25.54 8.44 24.89
N GLY A 474 -25.57 9.79 24.96
CA GLY A 474 -26.77 10.61 24.79
C GLY A 474 -27.32 10.70 23.35
N ILE A 475 -26.60 10.23 22.33
CA ILE A 475 -27.05 10.29 20.93
C ILE A 475 -28.37 9.52 20.75
N GLN A 476 -29.38 10.15 20.15
CA GLN A 476 -30.69 9.55 19.90
C GLN A 476 -30.91 9.21 18.42
N SER A 477 -30.17 9.84 17.52
CA SER A 477 -30.29 9.63 16.07
C SER A 477 -28.94 9.72 15.36
N VAL A 478 -28.79 9.02 14.23
CA VAL A 478 -27.60 9.15 13.36
C VAL A 478 -27.51 10.56 12.75
N ASP A 479 -28.64 11.27 12.65
CA ASP A 479 -28.66 12.64 12.13
C ASP A 479 -28.02 13.65 13.09
N GLU A 480 -27.98 13.39 14.40
CA GLU A 480 -27.17 14.17 15.34
C GLU A 480 -25.68 14.06 14.99
N VAL A 481 -25.21 12.85 14.68
CA VAL A 481 -23.82 12.63 14.23
C VAL A 481 -23.56 13.29 12.88
N LYS A 482 -24.51 13.23 11.94
CA LYS A 482 -24.37 13.91 10.63
C LYS A 482 -24.29 15.43 10.75
N ASN A 483 -24.98 16.00 11.74
CA ASN A 483 -25.01 17.43 12.00
C ASN A 483 -23.97 17.89 13.03
N ASP A 484 -23.16 16.98 13.54
CA ASP A 484 -22.09 17.27 14.49
C ASP A 484 -21.10 18.31 13.94
N PRO A 485 -20.66 19.29 14.74
CA PRO A 485 -19.74 20.34 14.31
C PRO A 485 -18.44 19.80 13.72
N LEU A 486 -17.84 18.77 14.32
CA LEU A 486 -16.61 18.16 13.78
C LEU A 486 -16.90 17.51 12.43
N ARG A 487 -17.95 16.72 12.32
CA ARG A 487 -18.30 16.09 11.04
C ARG A 487 -18.64 17.11 9.97
N ARG A 488 -19.36 18.18 10.32
CA ARG A 488 -19.67 19.28 9.39
C ARG A 488 -18.41 19.99 8.92
N MET A 489 -17.43 20.18 9.78
CA MET A 489 -16.13 20.73 9.38
C MET A 489 -15.48 19.87 8.30
N LEU A 490 -15.58 18.54 8.42
CA LEU A 490 -14.99 17.58 7.46
C LEU A 490 -15.80 17.42 6.16
N THR A 491 -17.12 17.62 6.19
CA THR A 491 -18.01 17.22 5.08
C THR A 491 -18.82 18.34 4.45
N ASP A 492 -19.04 19.46 5.16
CA ASP A 492 -19.82 20.60 4.65
C ASP A 492 -18.90 21.47 3.75
N THR A 493 -18.53 20.89 2.60
CA THR A 493 -17.66 21.53 1.65
C THR A 493 -18.17 21.31 0.21
N PRO A 494 -18.18 22.35 -0.61
CA PRO A 494 -18.43 22.21 -2.03
C PRO A 494 -17.44 21.31 -2.75
N VAL A 495 -16.28 20.98 -2.18
CA VAL A 495 -15.30 20.07 -2.80
C VAL A 495 -15.93 18.73 -3.15
N THR A 496 -16.76 18.16 -2.27
CA THR A 496 -17.48 16.92 -2.57
C THR A 496 -18.55 17.15 -3.64
N THR A 497 -19.30 18.24 -3.56
CA THR A 497 -20.30 18.66 -4.57
C THR A 497 -19.60 19.02 -5.87
N PHE A 498 -18.52 19.79 -5.82
CA PHE A 498 -17.70 20.15 -6.97
C PHE A 498 -17.09 18.92 -7.66
N ASN A 499 -16.54 17.98 -6.89
CA ASN A 499 -16.00 16.71 -7.42
C ASN A 499 -17.08 15.82 -8.07
N ASN A 500 -18.34 15.98 -7.68
CA ASN A 500 -19.47 15.26 -8.22
C ASN A 500 -20.19 16.03 -9.34
N ARG A 501 -19.79 17.25 -9.66
CA ARG A 501 -20.32 17.96 -10.84
C ARG A 501 -20.02 17.17 -12.10
N LYS A 502 -20.91 17.24 -13.05
CA LYS A 502 -20.85 16.47 -14.29
C LYS A 502 -19.52 16.66 -15.02
N ASP A 503 -19.09 17.93 -15.15
CA ASP A 503 -17.82 18.29 -15.80
C ASP A 503 -16.59 17.65 -15.12
N GLN A 504 -16.55 17.63 -13.78
CA GLN A 504 -15.44 17.03 -13.02
C GLN A 504 -15.46 15.50 -13.06
N LEU A 505 -16.64 14.91 -13.07
CA LEU A 505 -16.80 13.46 -13.27
C LEU A 505 -16.32 13.06 -14.67
N GLU A 506 -16.68 13.81 -15.71
CA GLU A 506 -16.24 13.59 -17.08
C GLU A 506 -14.71 13.72 -17.20
N LYS A 507 -14.10 14.77 -16.61
CA LYS A 507 -12.64 14.93 -16.58
C LYS A 507 -11.95 13.76 -15.90
N ARG A 508 -12.42 13.35 -14.73
CA ARG A 508 -11.88 12.18 -14.01
C ARG A 508 -12.03 10.88 -14.81
N GLN A 509 -13.17 10.68 -15.45
CA GLN A 509 -13.38 9.53 -16.34
C GLN A 509 -12.42 9.58 -17.53
N ARG A 510 -12.16 10.78 -18.09
CA ARG A 510 -11.23 10.99 -19.19
C ARG A 510 -9.79 10.68 -18.76
N VAL A 511 -9.33 11.17 -17.61
CA VAL A 511 -8.00 10.81 -17.02
C VAL A 511 -7.87 9.29 -16.88
N ASN A 512 -8.86 8.65 -16.26
CA ASN A 512 -8.84 7.19 -16.07
C ASN A 512 -8.85 6.41 -17.39
N LYS A 513 -9.63 6.87 -18.37
CA LYS A 513 -9.69 6.24 -19.70
C LYS A 513 -8.35 6.36 -20.41
N LEU A 514 -7.81 7.57 -20.48
CA LEU A 514 -6.54 7.83 -21.17
C LEU A 514 -5.37 7.10 -20.49
N GLY A 515 -5.33 7.05 -19.15
CA GLY A 515 -4.33 6.27 -18.43
C GLY A 515 -4.39 4.76 -18.70
N LYS A 516 -5.61 4.20 -18.88
CA LYS A 516 -5.77 2.81 -19.29
C LYS A 516 -5.31 2.59 -20.73
N GLU A 517 -5.69 3.46 -21.65
CA GLU A 517 -5.27 3.38 -23.05
C GLU A 517 -3.76 3.54 -23.21
N TYR A 518 -3.12 4.40 -22.39
CA TYR A 518 -1.67 4.52 -22.34
C TYR A 518 -0.99 3.20 -21.95
N LYS A 519 -1.46 2.56 -20.89
CA LYS A 519 -0.94 1.24 -20.46
C LYS A 519 -1.11 0.17 -21.53
N LYS A 520 -2.25 0.18 -22.23
CA LYS A 520 -2.51 -0.74 -23.36
C LYS A 520 -1.59 -0.49 -24.54
N ALA A 521 -1.46 0.75 -24.97
CA ALA A 521 -0.58 1.12 -26.08
C ALA A 521 0.86 0.71 -25.78
N LEU A 522 1.33 0.94 -24.54
CA LEU A 522 2.65 0.54 -24.08
C LEU A 522 2.83 -0.99 -24.09
N TYR A 523 1.83 -1.73 -23.59
CA TYR A 523 1.82 -3.19 -23.61
C TYR A 523 1.95 -3.74 -25.03
N TRP A 524 1.13 -3.26 -25.97
CA TRP A 524 1.15 -3.70 -27.36
C TRP A 524 2.42 -3.26 -28.11
N MET A 525 2.96 -2.08 -27.80
CA MET A 525 4.25 -1.64 -28.37
C MET A 525 5.39 -2.58 -27.95
N ARG A 526 5.48 -2.90 -26.65
CA ARG A 526 6.51 -3.81 -26.12
C ARG A 526 6.36 -5.23 -26.69
N LEU A 527 5.13 -5.74 -26.74
CA LEU A 527 4.84 -7.05 -27.32
C LEU A 527 5.25 -7.11 -28.81
N HIS A 528 4.96 -6.06 -29.58
CA HIS A 528 5.36 -5.98 -31.00
C HIS A 528 6.87 -5.92 -31.19
N LYS A 529 7.62 -5.44 -30.21
CA LYS A 529 9.08 -5.34 -30.22
C LYS A 529 9.76 -6.55 -29.58
N ASP A 530 9.01 -7.56 -29.21
CA ASP A 530 9.48 -8.76 -28.50
C ASP A 530 10.25 -8.43 -27.20
N VAL A 531 9.78 -7.40 -26.48
CA VAL A 531 10.35 -7.01 -25.19
C VAL A 531 9.64 -7.79 -24.09
N GLU A 532 10.40 -8.54 -23.31
CA GLU A 532 9.89 -9.19 -22.10
C GLU A 532 9.30 -8.15 -21.15
N GLN A 533 8.14 -8.46 -20.58
CA GLN A 533 7.42 -7.50 -19.73
C GLN A 533 6.63 -8.20 -18.63
N TYR A 534 6.47 -7.49 -17.53
CA TYR A 534 5.72 -7.92 -16.36
C TYR A 534 4.71 -6.83 -15.98
N PRO A 535 3.50 -7.20 -15.47
CA PRO A 535 2.49 -6.21 -15.10
C PRO A 535 2.83 -5.52 -13.78
N ASP A 536 2.22 -4.34 -13.54
CA ASP A 536 2.24 -3.71 -12.21
C ASP A 536 1.83 -4.70 -11.13
N ALA A 537 2.45 -4.59 -9.95
CA ALA A 537 2.09 -5.39 -8.78
C ALA A 537 0.67 -5.05 -8.30
N ASN A 538 -0.03 -6.05 -7.81
CA ASN A 538 -1.43 -5.96 -7.36
C ASN A 538 -1.79 -7.05 -6.33
N SER A 539 -0.87 -7.36 -5.43
CA SER A 539 -1.00 -8.40 -4.39
C SER A 539 -1.14 -9.83 -4.94
N THR A 540 -0.73 -10.08 -6.19
CA THR A 540 -0.53 -11.44 -6.71
C THR A 540 0.90 -11.90 -6.46
N MET A 541 1.11 -13.23 -6.43
CA MET A 541 2.45 -13.77 -6.19
C MET A 541 3.41 -13.39 -7.31
N ARG A 542 4.58 -12.89 -6.94
CA ARG A 542 5.64 -12.44 -7.86
C ARG A 542 7.00 -12.97 -7.45
N ILE A 543 7.89 -13.02 -8.41
CA ILE A 543 9.31 -13.27 -8.20
C ILE A 543 10.12 -12.09 -8.74
N THR A 544 11.12 -11.69 -7.96
CA THR A 544 12.21 -10.80 -8.41
C THR A 544 13.54 -11.41 -8.01
N TYR A 545 14.61 -11.10 -8.74
CA TYR A 545 15.91 -11.71 -8.51
C TYR A 545 17.04 -10.74 -8.87
N GLY A 546 18.25 -11.11 -8.51
CA GLY A 546 19.46 -10.35 -8.78
C GLY A 546 20.68 -10.99 -8.13
N THR A 547 21.75 -10.23 -8.07
CA THR A 547 22.99 -10.62 -7.37
C THR A 547 23.25 -9.67 -6.20
N VAL A 548 23.77 -10.24 -5.11
CA VAL A 548 24.15 -9.47 -3.92
C VAL A 548 25.30 -8.53 -4.22
N GLY A 549 25.18 -7.25 -3.92
CA GLY A 549 26.21 -6.26 -4.17
C GLY A 549 26.08 -5.03 -3.30
N GLY A 550 27.16 -4.24 -3.24
CA GLY A 550 27.16 -2.93 -2.58
C GLY A 550 26.52 -1.86 -3.43
N LEU A 551 26.36 -0.67 -2.88
CA LEU A 551 25.66 0.46 -3.49
C LEU A 551 26.49 1.73 -3.30
N GLN A 552 26.61 2.53 -4.36
CA GLN A 552 27.17 3.88 -4.31
C GLN A 552 26.02 4.91 -4.37
N PRO A 553 25.51 5.36 -3.22
CA PRO A 553 24.35 6.26 -3.18
C PRO A 553 24.69 7.69 -3.58
N ASN A 554 25.92 8.15 -3.34
CA ASN A 554 26.44 9.47 -3.65
C ASN A 554 27.89 9.39 -4.09
N ASP A 555 28.43 10.51 -4.60
CA ASP A 555 29.85 10.62 -4.89
C ASP A 555 30.68 10.36 -3.64
N ALA A 556 31.76 9.58 -3.79
CA ALA A 556 32.68 9.17 -2.71
C ALA A 556 32.05 8.40 -1.52
N VAL A 557 30.79 7.92 -1.62
CA VAL A 557 30.12 7.12 -0.59
C VAL A 557 29.85 5.72 -1.09
N TRP A 558 30.26 4.72 -0.32
CA TRP A 558 30.00 3.31 -0.60
C TRP A 558 29.23 2.65 0.54
N TYR A 559 28.11 2.01 0.26
CA TYR A 559 27.37 1.17 1.20
C TYR A 559 27.65 -0.29 0.92
N ASN A 560 27.99 -1.01 1.99
CA ASN A 560 28.26 -2.44 1.89
C ASN A 560 26.97 -3.23 1.58
N TRP A 561 27.15 -4.47 1.11
CA TRP A 561 26.06 -5.37 0.76
C TRP A 561 25.42 -6.08 1.98
N TYR A 562 25.93 -5.85 3.18
CA TYR A 562 25.38 -6.38 4.45
C TYR A 562 25.44 -5.33 5.54
N THR A 563 24.61 -5.53 6.56
CA THR A 563 24.64 -4.80 7.84
C THR A 563 24.87 -5.79 8.99
N THR A 564 25.19 -5.29 10.16
CA THR A 564 25.44 -6.09 11.37
C THR A 564 24.56 -5.58 12.52
N PRO A 565 24.38 -6.38 13.61
CA PRO A 565 23.69 -5.93 14.81
C PRO A 565 24.29 -4.67 15.45
N GLU A 566 25.57 -4.38 15.20
CA GLU A 566 26.23 -3.15 15.66
C GLU A 566 25.48 -1.89 15.20
N GLY A 567 24.97 -1.88 13.96
CA GLY A 567 24.17 -0.76 13.46
C GLY A 567 22.84 -0.57 14.19
N ILE A 568 22.29 -1.60 14.82
CA ILE A 568 21.11 -1.47 15.70
C ILE A 568 21.54 -0.78 17.00
N LEU A 569 22.65 -1.21 17.60
CA LEU A 569 23.17 -0.61 18.83
C LEU A 569 23.55 0.85 18.66
N GLN A 570 24.05 1.25 17.50
CA GLN A 570 24.40 2.64 17.19
C GLN A 570 23.19 3.60 17.12
N LYS A 571 21.97 3.10 17.07
CA LYS A 571 20.75 3.91 17.10
C LYS A 571 20.32 4.31 18.52
N TYR A 572 20.83 3.64 19.53
CA TYR A 572 20.53 3.82 20.94
C TYR A 572 21.78 4.28 21.69
#